data_0ecd21e4a64f31be1380f574d81070e7
#
_entry.id   0ecd21e4a64f31be1380f574d81070e7
#
_cell.length_a   1.000
_cell.length_b   1.000
_cell.length_c   1.000
_cell.angle_alpha   90.00
_cell.angle_beta   90.00
_cell.angle_gamma   90.00
#
_symmetry.space_group_name_H-M   'P 1'
#
loop_
_entity.id
_entity.type
_entity.pdbx_description
1 polymer ?
#
loop_
_entity_poly.entity_id
_entity_poly.type
_entity_poly.pdbx_seq_one_letter_code
_entity_poly.pdbx_strand_id
1 'polypeptide(L)'
;TGGYNLANEYFNITHPYGIWKDTGIRMEGDAVKSMTVAFLEMWNAAGNVKSKELVPEKYVINHAYQAQQRGYVQPYADSPLDGEQVGEEVYISMANKAEKYCWFITPYLIITDEMTHALTLAAKRGVDVRIITPGIPDKKMVYSVTRSFYHNLVKHGVRIYEWTPGFCHAKMSVADDKMATCGTINLDYRSLYHHCLLYTSDAAD
;
A
#
# COMPACT_ATOMS: atom_id res chain seq x y z
N THR A 1 9.41 6.78 -0.71
CA THR A 1 7.96 6.79 -0.72
C THR A 1 7.37 6.16 0.52
N GLY A 2 6.10 6.41 0.80
CA GLY A 2 5.38 5.86 1.95
C GLY A 2 4.12 6.65 2.29
N GLY A 3 3.46 6.28 3.37
CA GLY A 3 2.21 6.89 3.84
C GLY A 3 2.35 8.27 4.48
N TYR A 4 3.54 8.82 4.61
CA TYR A 4 3.79 10.05 5.35
C TYR A 4 3.22 11.29 4.66
N ASN A 5 2.49 12.11 5.42
CA ASN A 5 2.15 13.48 5.08
C ASN A 5 2.95 14.45 5.96
N LEU A 6 3.07 15.70 5.52
CA LEU A 6 3.80 16.73 6.27
C LEU A 6 2.86 17.42 7.27
N ALA A 7 2.51 16.71 8.37
CA ALA A 7 1.72 17.22 9.47
C ALA A 7 2.27 16.71 10.82
N ASN A 8 2.00 17.43 11.89
CA ASN A 8 2.62 17.19 13.20
C ASN A 8 2.34 15.79 13.78
N GLU A 9 1.15 15.26 13.56
CA GLU A 9 0.76 13.93 14.03
C GLU A 9 1.58 12.81 13.38
N TYR A 10 1.99 12.94 12.10
CA TYR A 10 2.81 11.94 11.41
C TYR A 10 4.21 11.79 12.00
N PHE A 11 4.70 12.84 12.66
CA PHE A 11 6.00 12.86 13.34
C PHE A 11 5.87 12.68 14.86
N ASN A 12 4.67 12.37 15.35
CA ASN A 12 4.37 12.26 16.77
C ASN A 12 4.77 13.52 17.58
N ILE A 13 4.66 14.71 16.98
CA ILE A 13 4.80 16.00 17.66
C ILE A 13 3.51 16.32 18.42
N THR A 14 2.38 15.98 17.86
CA THR A 14 1.06 16.01 18.49
C THR A 14 0.41 14.63 18.44
N HIS A 15 -0.48 14.32 19.39
CA HIS A 15 -1.06 12.97 19.53
C HIS A 15 -2.59 12.97 19.54
N PRO A 16 -3.29 13.58 18.56
CA PRO A 16 -4.76 13.66 18.58
C PRO A 16 -5.43 12.28 18.49
N TYR A 17 -4.70 11.27 17.97
CA TYR A 17 -5.16 9.89 17.76
C TYR A 17 -4.23 8.86 18.44
N GLY A 18 -3.58 9.24 19.55
CA GLY A 18 -2.57 8.43 20.19
C GLY A 18 -1.24 8.45 19.41
N ILE A 19 -0.47 7.35 19.50
CA ILE A 19 0.77 7.22 18.75
C ILE A 19 0.42 7.02 17.26
N TRP A 20 1.05 7.80 16.39
CA TRP A 20 0.92 7.64 14.94
C TRP A 20 1.98 6.68 14.42
N LYS A 21 1.55 5.62 13.74
CA LYS A 21 2.44 4.63 13.13
C LYS A 21 2.32 4.70 11.61
N ASP A 22 3.42 5.01 10.95
CA ASP A 22 3.49 4.98 9.50
C ASP A 22 4.72 4.22 9.01
N THR A 23 4.79 3.97 7.70
CA THR A 23 5.90 3.31 7.04
C THR A 23 6.25 3.99 5.74
N GLY A 24 7.53 3.92 5.39
CA GLY A 24 8.03 4.34 4.09
C GLY A 24 9.29 3.56 3.75
N ILE A 25 9.63 3.53 2.47
CA ILE A 25 10.88 2.95 1.98
C ILE A 25 11.72 3.99 1.24
N ARG A 26 13.02 3.86 1.39
CA ARG A 26 14.02 4.54 0.56
C ARG A 26 14.50 3.56 -0.50
N MET A 27 14.53 3.99 -1.74
CA MET A 27 15.02 3.19 -2.86
C MET A 27 16.18 3.87 -3.56
N GLU A 28 17.08 3.06 -4.07
CA GLU A 28 18.21 3.49 -4.89
C GLU A 28 18.38 2.50 -6.06
N GLY A 29 18.87 3.00 -7.19
CA GLY A 29 19.13 2.16 -8.37
C GLY A 29 18.02 2.25 -9.42
N ASP A 30 17.91 1.21 -10.25
CA ASP A 30 17.08 1.24 -11.46
C ASP A 30 15.57 1.43 -11.21
N ALA A 31 15.07 0.95 -10.09
CA ALA A 31 13.66 1.11 -9.71
C ALA A 31 13.24 2.58 -9.59
N VAL A 32 14.18 3.50 -9.28
CA VAL A 32 13.92 4.93 -9.18
C VAL A 32 13.52 5.53 -10.54
N LYS A 33 13.95 4.94 -11.65
CA LYS A 33 13.58 5.40 -13.00
C LYS A 33 12.08 5.35 -13.23
N SER A 34 11.44 4.24 -12.92
CA SER A 34 9.98 4.08 -13.04
C SER A 34 9.22 5.08 -12.15
N MET A 35 9.75 5.34 -10.95
CA MET A 35 9.20 6.40 -10.07
C MET A 35 9.28 7.78 -10.68
N THR A 36 10.42 8.09 -11.30
CA THR A 36 10.64 9.39 -11.95
C THR A 36 9.65 9.57 -13.09
N VAL A 37 9.43 8.53 -13.90
CA VAL A 37 8.44 8.56 -14.98
C VAL A 37 7.05 8.81 -14.42
N ALA A 38 6.59 8.00 -13.47
CA ALA A 38 5.26 8.16 -12.87
C ALA A 38 5.06 9.54 -12.22
N PHE A 39 6.09 10.10 -11.57
CA PHE A 39 6.03 11.45 -11.03
C PHE A 39 5.86 12.50 -12.13
N LEU A 40 6.63 12.38 -13.22
CA LEU A 40 6.58 13.35 -14.33
C LEU A 40 5.26 13.27 -15.10
N GLU A 41 4.69 12.08 -15.26
CA GLU A 41 3.35 11.91 -15.84
C GLU A 41 2.30 12.67 -15.03
N MET A 42 2.30 12.49 -13.70
CA MET A 42 1.40 13.24 -12.81
C MET A 42 1.66 14.73 -12.84
N TRP A 43 2.93 15.14 -12.84
CA TRP A 43 3.32 16.54 -12.93
C TRP A 43 2.82 17.18 -14.20
N ASN A 44 2.98 16.52 -15.34
CA ASN A 44 2.52 17.00 -16.64
C ASN A 44 0.98 17.07 -16.70
N ALA A 45 0.30 16.05 -16.16
CA ALA A 45 -1.16 16.01 -16.08
C ALA A 45 -1.74 17.12 -15.17
N ALA A 46 -1.06 17.44 -14.07
CA ALA A 46 -1.47 18.49 -13.12
C ALA A 46 -1.03 19.89 -13.57
N GLY A 47 -0.14 19.99 -14.56
CA GLY A 47 0.48 21.22 -15.01
C GLY A 47 -0.50 22.19 -15.66
N ASN A 48 -0.41 23.48 -15.29
CA ASN A 48 -1.07 24.56 -16.01
C ASN A 48 -0.55 24.61 -17.46
N VAL A 49 -1.43 24.88 -18.40
CA VAL A 49 -1.23 24.99 -19.86
C VAL A 49 0.01 25.84 -20.30
N LYS A 50 0.65 26.54 -19.37
CA LYS A 50 1.84 27.38 -19.62
C LYS A 50 3.18 26.74 -19.21
N SER A 51 3.19 25.62 -18.52
CA SER A 51 4.42 24.91 -18.18
C SER A 51 4.84 24.01 -19.35
N LYS A 52 6.11 24.13 -19.74
CA LYS A 52 6.69 23.23 -20.73
C LYS A 52 6.60 21.80 -20.21
N GLU A 53 6.04 20.90 -21.01
CA GLU A 53 6.00 19.48 -20.69
C GLU A 53 7.41 18.97 -20.33
N LEU A 54 7.50 18.26 -19.21
CA LEU A 54 8.75 17.68 -18.77
C LEU A 54 8.93 16.30 -19.43
N VAL A 55 9.98 16.21 -20.23
CA VAL A 55 10.31 14.99 -20.98
C VAL A 55 11.08 14.03 -20.08
N PRO A 56 10.56 12.82 -19.80
CA PRO A 56 11.15 11.89 -18.83
C PRO A 56 12.61 11.56 -19.07
N GLU A 57 13.04 11.44 -20.32
CA GLU A 57 14.40 11.10 -20.72
C GLU A 57 15.47 12.06 -20.19
N LYS A 58 15.10 13.30 -19.87
CA LYS A 58 16.01 14.29 -19.27
C LYS A 58 16.24 14.08 -17.78
N TYR A 59 15.33 13.35 -17.11
CA TYR A 59 15.31 13.20 -15.66
C TYR A 59 15.60 11.76 -15.21
N VAL A 60 15.52 10.81 -16.14
CA VAL A 60 15.90 9.42 -15.89
C VAL A 60 17.42 9.31 -15.96
N ILE A 61 18.07 9.33 -14.80
CA ILE A 61 19.52 9.28 -14.67
C ILE A 61 19.96 7.84 -14.38
N ASN A 62 21.00 7.38 -15.08
CA ASN A 62 21.64 6.12 -14.74
C ASN A 62 22.55 6.31 -13.51
N HIS A 63 22.19 5.70 -12.40
CA HIS A 63 23.02 5.67 -11.21
C HIS A 63 23.86 4.39 -11.21
N ALA A 64 25.14 4.52 -10.92
CA ALA A 64 25.99 3.37 -10.63
C ALA A 64 25.66 2.87 -9.22
N TYR A 65 24.64 2.03 -9.11
CA TYR A 65 24.26 1.39 -7.87
C TYR A 65 24.58 -0.10 -7.93
N GLN A 66 25.26 -0.59 -6.91
CA GLN A 66 25.52 -2.02 -6.74
C GLN A 66 24.65 -2.55 -5.61
N ALA A 67 23.67 -3.36 -5.96
CA ALA A 67 22.80 -3.99 -4.97
C ALA A 67 23.63 -4.87 -4.02
N GLN A 68 23.42 -4.67 -2.73
CA GLN A 68 24.08 -5.48 -1.68
C GLN A 68 23.29 -6.74 -1.35
N GLN A 69 22.02 -6.79 -1.73
CA GLN A 69 21.12 -7.90 -1.49
C GLN A 69 20.50 -8.39 -2.80
N ARG A 70 20.10 -9.65 -2.81
CA ARG A 70 19.33 -10.23 -3.91
C ARG A 70 17.85 -9.90 -3.69
N GLY A 71 17.16 -9.58 -4.77
CA GLY A 71 15.74 -9.26 -4.74
C GLY A 71 15.37 -8.31 -5.87
N TYR A 72 14.09 -8.15 -6.10
CA TYR A 72 13.55 -7.24 -7.10
C TYR A 72 12.66 -6.21 -6.42
N VAL A 73 12.73 -4.99 -6.90
CA VAL A 73 11.83 -3.90 -6.51
C VAL A 73 11.10 -3.45 -7.77
N GLN A 74 9.78 -3.56 -7.75
CA GLN A 74 8.92 -3.15 -8.85
C GLN A 74 8.02 -2.00 -8.39
N PRO A 75 8.37 -0.76 -8.71
CA PRO A 75 7.45 0.37 -8.53
C PRO A 75 6.31 0.27 -9.53
N TYR A 76 5.11 0.62 -9.09
CA TYR A 76 3.95 0.80 -9.95
C TYR A 76 3.07 1.91 -9.41
N ALA A 77 2.19 2.41 -10.25
CA ALA A 77 1.25 3.46 -9.93
C ALA A 77 -0.12 3.06 -10.48
N ASP A 78 -1.17 3.41 -9.76
CA ASP A 78 -2.53 3.37 -10.28
C ASP A 78 -2.89 4.71 -10.91
N SER A 79 -3.63 4.67 -11.99
CA SER A 79 -4.15 5.85 -12.67
C SER A 79 -5.64 5.66 -12.95
N PRO A 80 -6.48 6.65 -12.64
CA PRO A 80 -7.89 6.57 -13.01
C PRO A 80 -8.13 6.71 -14.53
N LEU A 81 -7.06 6.92 -15.31
CA LEU A 81 -7.14 7.21 -16.75
C LEU A 81 -6.91 5.98 -17.63
N ASP A 82 -6.30 4.92 -17.10
CA ASP A 82 -5.97 3.72 -17.89
C ASP A 82 -6.99 2.58 -17.73
N GLY A 83 -7.90 2.68 -16.75
CA GLY A 83 -8.90 1.66 -16.47
C GLY A 83 -8.37 0.40 -15.79
N GLU A 84 -7.09 0.38 -15.39
CA GLU A 84 -6.45 -0.72 -14.69
C GLU A 84 -6.48 -0.50 -13.18
N GLN A 85 -6.55 -1.58 -12.40
CA GLN A 85 -6.60 -1.56 -10.93
C GLN A 85 -5.40 -2.31 -10.36
N VAL A 86 -4.20 -1.83 -10.74
CA VAL A 86 -2.93 -2.51 -10.46
C VAL A 86 -2.74 -2.73 -8.96
N GLY A 87 -3.10 -1.77 -8.12
CA GLY A 87 -2.98 -1.87 -6.67
C GLY A 87 -3.82 -3.00 -6.07
N GLU A 88 -5.07 -3.12 -6.50
CA GLU A 88 -5.95 -4.21 -6.05
C GLU A 88 -5.48 -5.57 -6.56
N GLU A 89 -5.11 -5.64 -7.84
CA GLU A 89 -4.64 -6.87 -8.46
C GLU A 89 -3.37 -7.41 -7.80
N VAL A 90 -2.45 -6.53 -7.38
CA VAL A 90 -1.27 -6.91 -6.63
C VAL A 90 -1.65 -7.52 -5.28
N TYR A 91 -2.56 -6.90 -4.52
CA TYR A 91 -3.00 -7.44 -3.23
C TYR A 91 -3.75 -8.77 -3.39
N ILE A 92 -4.62 -8.89 -4.39
CA ILE A 92 -5.31 -10.15 -4.73
C ILE A 92 -4.29 -11.23 -5.13
N SER A 93 -3.31 -10.87 -5.96
CA SER A 93 -2.24 -11.79 -6.37
C SER A 93 -1.41 -12.28 -5.19
N MET A 94 -1.07 -11.40 -4.23
CA MET A 94 -0.38 -11.78 -3.01
C MET A 94 -1.19 -12.78 -2.18
N ALA A 95 -2.48 -12.50 -1.94
CA ALA A 95 -3.37 -13.40 -1.21
C ALA A 95 -3.51 -14.76 -1.90
N ASN A 96 -3.60 -14.77 -3.24
CA ASN A 96 -3.75 -15.99 -4.03
C ASN A 96 -2.47 -16.84 -4.07
N LYS A 97 -1.27 -16.21 -4.10
CA LYS A 97 0.02 -16.89 -4.14
C LYS A 97 0.54 -17.31 -2.78
N ALA A 98 0.02 -16.73 -1.69
CA ALA A 98 0.44 -17.06 -0.34
C ALA A 98 0.15 -18.53 0.00
N GLU A 99 1.15 -19.19 0.59
CA GLU A 99 1.11 -20.60 1.00
C GLU A 99 1.08 -20.77 2.53
N LYS A 100 1.78 -19.89 3.27
CA LYS A 100 1.92 -19.95 4.72
C LYS A 100 1.18 -18.82 5.40
N TYR A 101 1.46 -17.59 5.01
CA TYR A 101 0.85 -16.41 5.60
C TYR A 101 0.77 -15.23 4.62
N CYS A 102 -0.21 -14.36 4.84
CA CYS A 102 -0.35 -13.09 4.14
C CYS A 102 -0.91 -12.05 5.11
N TRP A 103 -0.11 -11.04 5.46
CA TRP A 103 -0.44 -10.05 6.46
C TRP A 103 -0.51 -8.66 5.86
N PHE A 104 -1.49 -7.89 6.30
CA PHE A 104 -1.74 -6.52 5.83
C PHE A 104 -1.80 -5.55 7.00
N ILE A 105 -1.30 -4.36 6.78
CA ILE A 105 -1.52 -3.19 7.65
C ILE A 105 -2.15 -2.11 6.80
N THR A 106 -3.28 -1.57 7.25
CA THR A 106 -4.01 -0.54 6.54
C THR A 106 -4.78 0.36 7.50
N PRO A 107 -4.85 1.69 7.27
CA PRO A 107 -5.66 2.58 8.10
C PRO A 107 -7.16 2.39 7.89
N TYR A 108 -7.58 1.92 6.72
CA TYR A 108 -8.98 1.71 6.36
C TYR A 108 -9.15 0.36 5.68
N LEU A 109 -10.28 -0.29 5.98
CA LEU A 109 -10.63 -1.62 5.43
C LEU A 109 -12.05 -1.52 4.84
N ILE A 110 -12.12 -1.10 3.58
CA ILE A 110 -13.37 -0.93 2.82
C ILE A 110 -13.11 -1.51 1.42
N ILE A 111 -13.10 -2.82 1.34
CA ILE A 111 -12.61 -3.59 0.18
C ILE A 111 -13.74 -4.06 -0.73
N THR A 112 -13.37 -4.42 -1.94
CA THR A 112 -14.26 -5.02 -2.94
C THR A 112 -14.69 -6.43 -2.57
N ASP A 113 -15.66 -6.96 -3.29
CA ASP A 113 -16.05 -8.36 -3.16
C ASP A 113 -14.93 -9.29 -3.66
N GLU A 114 -14.21 -8.91 -4.70
CA GLU A 114 -13.06 -9.62 -5.24
C GLU A 114 -11.93 -9.75 -4.21
N MET A 115 -11.56 -8.66 -3.56
CA MET A 115 -10.55 -8.67 -2.51
C MET A 115 -11.02 -9.46 -1.28
N THR A 116 -12.29 -9.32 -0.89
CA THR A 116 -12.92 -10.10 0.18
C THR A 116 -12.84 -11.60 -0.14
N HIS A 117 -13.16 -11.96 -1.38
CA HIS A 117 -13.11 -13.36 -1.83
C HIS A 117 -11.69 -13.91 -1.80
N ALA A 118 -10.70 -13.15 -2.30
CA ALA A 118 -9.30 -13.56 -2.30
C ALA A 118 -8.77 -13.82 -0.87
N LEU A 119 -9.02 -12.90 0.07
CA LEU A 119 -8.60 -13.04 1.47
C LEU A 119 -9.26 -14.23 2.18
N THR A 120 -10.56 -14.39 1.98
CA THR A 120 -11.31 -15.50 2.61
C THR A 120 -10.94 -16.85 2.00
N LEU A 121 -10.67 -16.89 0.69
CA LEU A 121 -10.20 -18.11 0.02
C LEU A 121 -8.80 -18.49 0.49
N ALA A 122 -7.88 -17.52 0.65
CA ALA A 122 -6.56 -17.77 1.21
C ALA A 122 -6.67 -18.37 2.63
N ALA A 123 -7.50 -17.78 3.50
CA ALA A 123 -7.73 -18.30 4.84
C ALA A 123 -8.32 -19.75 4.83
N LYS A 124 -9.26 -20.01 3.93
CA LYS A 124 -9.83 -21.38 3.76
C LYS A 124 -8.81 -22.39 3.22
N ARG A 125 -7.80 -21.97 2.48
CA ARG A 125 -6.66 -22.82 2.07
C ARG A 125 -5.71 -23.13 3.23
N GLY A 126 -5.89 -22.52 4.41
CA GLY A 126 -5.03 -22.69 5.58
C GLY A 126 -3.93 -21.64 5.71
N VAL A 127 -3.93 -20.62 4.86
CA VAL A 127 -3.02 -19.48 4.96
C VAL A 127 -3.37 -18.65 6.20
N ASP A 128 -2.38 -18.26 6.99
CA ASP A 128 -2.56 -17.33 8.11
C ASP A 128 -2.74 -15.91 7.58
N VAL A 129 -3.98 -15.52 7.33
CA VAL A 129 -4.32 -14.17 6.85
C VAL A 129 -4.58 -13.26 8.03
N ARG A 130 -3.81 -12.17 8.15
CA ARG A 130 -3.97 -11.18 9.22
C ARG A 130 -4.11 -9.77 8.65
N ILE A 131 -4.98 -8.99 9.27
CA ILE A 131 -5.16 -7.57 8.95
C ILE A 131 -5.02 -6.77 10.24
N ILE A 132 -4.20 -5.73 10.21
CA ILE A 132 -4.02 -4.78 11.32
C ILE A 132 -4.61 -3.45 10.90
N THR A 133 -5.53 -2.93 11.71
CA THR A 133 -6.18 -1.63 11.53
C THR A 133 -5.91 -0.73 12.74
N PRO A 134 -6.20 0.58 12.69
CA PRO A 134 -6.05 1.46 13.84
C PRO A 134 -6.96 1.07 15.01
N GLY A 135 -6.44 1.21 16.23
CA GLY A 135 -7.24 1.08 17.45
C GLY A 135 -7.92 2.39 17.86
N ILE A 136 -7.32 3.54 17.51
CA ILE A 136 -7.91 4.86 17.71
C ILE A 136 -8.13 5.50 16.34
N PRO A 137 -9.38 5.75 15.91
CA PRO A 137 -9.66 6.26 14.57
C PRO A 137 -9.39 7.76 14.43
N ASP A 138 -8.98 8.19 13.24
CA ASP A 138 -8.97 9.60 12.83
C ASP A 138 -10.38 10.09 12.42
N LYS A 139 -11.18 9.22 11.82
CA LYS A 139 -12.54 9.48 11.30
C LYS A 139 -13.52 8.42 11.80
N LYS A 140 -14.34 8.77 12.77
CA LYS A 140 -15.29 7.83 13.42
C LYS A 140 -16.23 7.14 12.42
N MET A 141 -16.76 7.86 11.43
CA MET A 141 -17.65 7.29 10.42
C MET A 141 -16.93 6.24 9.56
N VAL A 142 -15.75 6.56 9.03
CA VAL A 142 -14.94 5.64 8.23
C VAL A 142 -14.54 4.41 9.03
N TYR A 143 -14.23 4.59 10.31
CA TYR A 143 -13.93 3.50 11.21
C TYR A 143 -15.12 2.55 11.42
N SER A 144 -16.33 3.11 11.55
CA SER A 144 -17.54 2.28 11.65
C SER A 144 -17.76 1.46 10.39
N VAL A 145 -17.52 2.02 9.21
CA VAL A 145 -17.58 1.30 7.94
C VAL A 145 -16.48 0.22 7.90
N THR A 146 -15.23 0.54 8.25
CA THR A 146 -14.13 -0.42 8.35
C THR A 146 -14.53 -1.63 9.22
N ARG A 147 -15.10 -1.40 10.39
CA ARG A 147 -15.53 -2.47 11.30
C ARG A 147 -16.68 -3.32 10.76
N SER A 148 -17.50 -2.80 9.86
CA SER A 148 -18.57 -3.59 9.23
C SER A 148 -18.05 -4.76 8.39
N PHE A 149 -16.82 -4.65 7.85
CA PHE A 149 -16.17 -5.72 7.10
C PHE A 149 -15.61 -6.84 8.00
N TYR A 150 -15.36 -6.56 9.29
CA TYR A 150 -14.73 -7.54 10.20
C TYR A 150 -15.52 -8.83 10.31
N HIS A 151 -16.84 -8.72 10.48
CA HIS A 151 -17.68 -9.90 10.72
C HIS A 151 -17.55 -10.94 9.60
N ASN A 152 -17.64 -10.49 8.34
CA ASN A 152 -17.55 -11.40 7.21
C ASN A 152 -16.16 -12.03 7.08
N LEU A 153 -15.10 -11.25 7.21
CA LEU A 153 -13.72 -11.73 7.11
C LEU A 153 -13.38 -12.73 8.24
N VAL A 154 -13.69 -12.36 9.48
CA VAL A 154 -13.42 -13.22 10.66
C VAL A 154 -14.20 -14.54 10.60
N LYS A 155 -15.47 -14.50 10.17
CA LYS A 155 -16.30 -15.71 9.97
C LYS A 155 -15.64 -16.71 9.01
N HIS A 156 -14.83 -16.23 8.08
CA HIS A 156 -14.16 -17.05 7.07
C HIS A 156 -12.68 -17.32 7.38
N GLY A 157 -12.22 -17.01 8.60
CA GLY A 157 -10.90 -17.41 9.10
C GLY A 157 -9.82 -16.34 9.02
N VAL A 158 -10.12 -15.15 8.50
CA VAL A 158 -9.19 -14.00 8.52
C VAL A 158 -9.09 -13.48 9.95
N ARG A 159 -7.88 -13.19 10.42
CA ARG A 159 -7.64 -12.63 11.75
C ARG A 159 -7.47 -11.12 11.66
N ILE A 160 -8.25 -10.37 12.43
CA ILE A 160 -8.20 -8.90 12.45
C ILE A 160 -7.71 -8.45 13.83
N TYR A 161 -6.78 -7.51 13.82
CA TYR A 161 -6.20 -6.90 15.00
C TYR A 161 -6.34 -5.38 14.93
N GLU A 162 -6.63 -4.76 16.07
CA GLU A 162 -6.63 -3.30 16.21
C GLU A 162 -5.34 -2.89 16.94
N TRP A 163 -4.58 -1.98 16.33
CA TRP A 163 -3.35 -1.45 16.93
C TRP A 163 -3.69 -0.42 18.00
N THR A 164 -3.73 -0.87 19.25
CA THR A 164 -4.26 -0.13 20.40
C THR A 164 -3.48 1.13 20.81
N PRO A 165 -2.17 1.29 20.55
CA PRO A 165 -1.46 2.51 20.92
C PRO A 165 -1.95 3.77 20.22
N GLY A 166 -2.65 3.66 19.09
CA GLY A 166 -3.12 4.83 18.36
C GLY A 166 -3.61 4.56 16.94
N PHE A 167 -3.23 5.46 16.03
CA PHE A 167 -3.59 5.39 14.63
C PHE A 167 -2.46 4.78 13.78
N CYS A 168 -2.69 3.59 13.25
CA CYS A 168 -1.79 2.94 12.33
C CYS A 168 -2.13 3.36 10.90
N HIS A 169 -1.31 4.24 10.32
CA HIS A 169 -1.50 4.78 8.96
C HIS A 169 -0.61 4.09 7.92
N ALA A 170 0.17 3.12 8.31
CA ALA A 170 0.99 2.32 7.39
C ALA A 170 0.14 1.59 6.35
N LYS A 171 0.64 1.50 5.11
CA LYS A 171 0.09 0.69 4.04
C LYS A 171 1.19 -0.25 3.58
N MET A 172 1.15 -1.45 4.12
CA MET A 172 2.13 -2.47 3.80
C MET A 172 1.51 -3.85 3.91
N SER A 173 2.07 -4.78 3.17
CA SER A 173 1.73 -6.18 3.26
C SER A 173 2.97 -7.05 3.12
N VAL A 174 2.88 -8.28 3.59
CA VAL A 174 3.94 -9.28 3.46
C VAL A 174 3.32 -10.66 3.29
N ALA A 175 3.90 -11.47 2.43
CA ALA A 175 3.49 -12.86 2.21
C ALA A 175 4.72 -13.77 2.14
N ASP A 176 4.74 -14.80 2.98
CA ASP A 176 5.68 -15.95 2.97
C ASP A 176 7.17 -15.60 3.00
N ASP A 177 7.57 -14.42 3.48
CA ASP A 177 8.93 -13.86 3.36
C ASP A 177 9.43 -13.72 1.91
N LYS A 178 8.52 -13.82 0.92
CA LYS A 178 8.86 -13.76 -0.51
C LYS A 178 8.41 -12.47 -1.17
N MET A 179 7.28 -11.91 -0.74
CA MET A 179 6.70 -10.69 -1.31
C MET A 179 6.33 -9.70 -0.21
N ALA A 180 6.60 -8.43 -0.46
CA ALA A 180 6.13 -7.35 0.41
C ALA A 180 5.72 -6.14 -0.41
N THR A 181 4.77 -5.37 0.10
CA THR A 181 4.39 -4.08 -0.47
C THR A 181 4.56 -2.98 0.57
N CYS A 182 4.95 -1.81 0.14
CA CYS A 182 4.97 -0.61 0.96
C CYS A 182 4.70 0.62 0.10
N GLY A 183 3.74 1.44 0.48
CA GLY A 183 3.39 2.59 -0.36
C GLY A 183 2.28 3.45 0.21
N THR A 184 1.41 3.92 -0.68
CA THR A 184 0.35 4.87 -0.37
C THR A 184 -1.06 4.29 -0.52
N ILE A 185 -1.21 3.10 -1.11
CA ILE A 185 -2.51 2.49 -1.42
C ILE A 185 -3.08 1.79 -0.19
N ASN A 186 -4.20 2.29 0.33
CA ASN A 186 -4.95 1.64 1.40
C ASN A 186 -5.78 0.47 0.86
N LEU A 187 -6.25 -0.39 1.76
CA LEU A 187 -7.33 -1.35 1.46
C LEU A 187 -8.71 -0.65 1.53
N ASP A 188 -8.91 0.37 0.71
CA ASP A 188 -10.19 1.05 0.55
C ASP A 188 -10.50 1.38 -0.92
N TYR A 189 -11.79 1.47 -1.26
CA TYR A 189 -12.26 1.72 -2.62
C TYR A 189 -11.59 2.92 -3.29
N ARG A 190 -11.42 4.02 -2.55
CA ARG A 190 -10.80 5.21 -3.10
C ARG A 190 -9.35 4.97 -3.48
N SER A 191 -8.60 4.26 -2.65
CA SER A 191 -7.19 3.97 -2.91
C SER A 191 -7.00 2.93 -3.99
N LEU A 192 -7.86 1.92 -4.03
CA LEU A 192 -7.77 0.83 -5.00
C LEU A 192 -8.19 1.25 -6.43
N TYR A 193 -8.90 2.38 -6.56
CA TYR A 193 -9.38 2.87 -7.86
C TYR A 193 -8.85 4.25 -8.27
N HIS A 194 -8.20 4.99 -7.37
CA HIS A 194 -7.86 6.41 -7.62
C HIS A 194 -6.51 6.88 -7.08
N HIS A 195 -5.65 6.00 -6.56
CA HIS A 195 -4.38 6.44 -5.96
C HIS A 195 -3.15 5.92 -6.67
N CYS A 196 -2.15 6.80 -6.76
CA CYS A 196 -0.82 6.53 -7.30
C CYS A 196 0.15 6.02 -6.23
N LEU A 197 1.00 5.07 -6.60
CA LEU A 197 2.26 4.63 -6.01
C LEU A 197 2.17 3.59 -4.89
N LEU A 198 2.42 2.37 -5.28
CA LEU A 198 2.74 1.25 -4.40
C LEU A 198 4.06 0.58 -4.87
N TYR A 199 4.78 -0.06 -3.95
CA TYR A 199 5.99 -0.82 -4.26
C TYR A 199 5.86 -2.24 -3.78
N THR A 200 6.34 -3.17 -4.61
CA THR A 200 6.57 -4.55 -4.18
C THR A 200 8.06 -4.80 -4.14
N SER A 201 8.55 -5.48 -3.12
CA SER A 201 9.87 -6.09 -3.13
C SER A 201 9.69 -7.60 -3.03
N ASP A 202 10.32 -8.33 -3.93
CA ASP A 202 10.49 -9.77 -3.78
C ASP A 202 11.71 -9.97 -2.88
N ALA A 203 11.47 -10.33 -1.63
CA ALA A 203 12.52 -10.67 -0.70
C ALA A 203 12.95 -12.10 -1.04
N ALA A 204 13.84 -12.25 -2.03
CA ALA A 204 14.52 -13.52 -2.25
C ALA A 204 15.62 -13.67 -1.20
N ASP A 205 15.67 -14.85 -0.55
CA ASP A 205 16.67 -15.30 0.42
C ASP A 205 18.13 -14.95 0.07
#